data_17bdb68465e6ada5c9dec73f413d4ef8
#
_entry.id   17bdb68465e6ada5c9dec73f413d4ef8
#
_cell.length_a   1.000
_cell.length_b   1.000
_cell.length_c   1.000
_cell.angle_alpha   90.00
_cell.angle_beta   90.00
_cell.angle_gamma   90.00
#
_symmetry.space_group_name_H-M   'P 1'
#
loop_
_entity.id
_entity.type
_entity.pdbx_description
1 polymer ?
#
loop_
_entity_poly.entity_id
_entity_poly.type
_entity_poly.pdbx_seq_one_letter_code
_entity_poly.pdbx_strand_id
1 'polypeptide(L)' 'MYATVGDRVHIKGRNVGMQEHVGDILEVRGPQGEPPYMVRFSDGHESLVYPGPDCLIEQRGSSD' A
#
# COMPACT_ATOMS: atom_id res chain seq x y z
N MET A 1 8.40 0.84 -8.50
CA MET A 1 7.73 0.09 -7.42
C MET A 1 6.61 -0.73 -8.03
N TYR A 2 6.55 -1.98 -7.68
CA TYR A 2 5.57 -2.90 -8.26
C TYR A 2 4.78 -3.56 -7.17
N ALA A 3 3.48 -3.73 -7.41
CA ALA A 3 2.62 -4.40 -6.47
C ALA A 3 1.47 -5.06 -7.21
N THR A 4 0.79 -5.98 -6.53
CA THR A 4 -0.39 -6.65 -7.09
C THR A 4 -1.52 -6.60 -6.08
N VAL A 5 -2.72 -6.89 -6.58
CA VAL A 5 -3.88 -6.99 -5.69
C VAL A 5 -3.60 -8.03 -4.62
N GLY A 6 -3.89 -7.67 -3.38
CA GLY A 6 -3.64 -8.53 -2.23
C GLY A 6 -2.35 -8.22 -1.50
N ASP A 7 -1.47 -7.46 -2.10
CA ASP A 7 -0.27 -7.01 -1.39
C ASP A 7 -0.64 -5.98 -0.32
N ARG A 8 0.26 -5.79 0.63
CA ARG A 8 0.02 -4.90 1.75
C ARG A 8 0.93 -3.68 1.65
N VAL A 9 0.36 -2.52 1.91
CA VAL A 9 1.09 -1.26 1.89
C VAL A 9 1.27 -0.78 3.31
N HIS A 10 2.50 -0.41 3.65
CA HIS A 10 2.82 0.19 4.94
C HIS A 10 3.24 1.63 4.69
N ILE A 11 2.50 2.58 5.26
CA ILE A 11 2.79 4.00 5.12
C ILE A 11 3.22 4.49 6.48
N LYS A 12 4.48 4.90 6.59
CA LYS A 12 5.01 5.35 7.86
C LYS A 12 4.51 6.74 8.18
N GLY A 13 4.28 6.99 9.47
CA GLY A 13 3.91 8.30 9.92
C GLY A 13 5.08 9.26 9.78
N ARG A 14 4.76 10.52 9.49
CA ARG A 14 5.79 11.53 9.27
C ARG A 14 6.22 12.21 10.54
N ASN A 15 5.36 12.23 11.54
CA ASN A 15 5.64 12.94 12.79
C ASN A 15 5.85 11.96 13.90
N VAL A 16 6.57 12.41 14.91
CA VAL A 16 6.72 11.63 16.13
C VAL A 16 5.33 11.40 16.72
N GLY A 17 5.05 10.15 17.04
CA GLY A 17 3.76 9.77 17.59
C GLY A 17 2.73 9.36 16.58
N MET A 18 2.96 9.59 15.29
CA MET A 18 2.05 9.08 14.27
C MET A 18 2.30 7.61 14.03
N GLN A 19 1.23 6.87 13.95
CA GLN A 19 1.32 5.43 13.72
C GLN A 19 1.41 5.12 12.25
N GLU A 20 2.02 4.00 11.97
CA GLU A 20 2.07 3.46 10.63
C GLU A 20 0.67 3.08 10.18
N HIS A 21 0.34 3.43 8.94
CA HIS A 21 -0.92 3.01 8.34
C HIS A 21 -0.67 1.81 7.46
N VAL A 22 -1.48 0.78 7.64
CA VAL A 22 -1.35 -0.45 6.88
C VAL A 22 -2.64 -0.67 6.13
N GLY A 23 -2.51 -1.01 4.85
CA GLY A 23 -3.67 -1.29 4.03
C GLY A 23 -3.42 -2.39 3.02
N ASP A 24 -4.50 -2.93 2.48
CA ASP A 24 -4.43 -3.97 1.46
C ASP A 24 -4.73 -3.36 0.11
N ILE A 25 -3.98 -3.77 -0.90
CA ILE A 25 -4.20 -3.28 -2.25
C ILE A 25 -5.42 -3.96 -2.84
N LEU A 26 -6.42 -3.16 -3.20
CA LEU A 26 -7.63 -3.66 -3.83
C LEU A 26 -7.53 -3.63 -5.33
N GLU A 27 -6.79 -2.66 -5.87
CA GLU A 27 -6.70 -2.48 -7.31
C GLU A 27 -5.41 -1.76 -7.64
N VAL A 28 -4.78 -2.19 -8.73
CA VAL A 28 -3.58 -1.52 -9.26
C VAL A 28 -4.01 -0.74 -10.49
N ARG A 29 -3.84 0.57 -10.42
CA ARG A 29 -4.32 1.46 -11.48
C ARG A 29 -3.25 1.80 -12.51
N GLY A 30 -2.00 1.68 -12.14
CA GLY A 30 -0.91 1.95 -13.07
C GLY A 30 -0.55 0.72 -13.88
N PRO A 31 0.24 0.90 -14.94
CA PRO A 31 0.64 -0.24 -15.77
C PRO A 31 1.68 -1.09 -15.06
N GLN A 32 1.63 -2.38 -15.28
CA GLN A 32 2.68 -3.32 -14.86
C GLN A 32 2.95 -3.28 -13.36
N GLY A 33 1.91 -3.12 -12.57
CA GLY A 33 2.06 -3.12 -11.12
C GLY A 33 2.50 -1.80 -10.52
N GLU A 34 2.47 -0.74 -11.31
CA GLU A 34 2.90 0.57 -10.83
C GLU A 34 1.75 1.34 -10.20
N PRO A 35 2.08 2.32 -9.34
CA PRO A 35 1.04 3.14 -8.73
C PRO A 35 0.30 3.96 -9.77
N PRO A 36 -0.86 4.52 -9.41
CA PRO A 36 -1.43 4.52 -8.06
C PRO A 36 -2.16 3.23 -7.72
N TYR A 37 -2.36 3.01 -6.42
CA TYR A 37 -3.04 1.81 -5.92
C TYR A 37 -4.28 2.23 -5.15
N MET A 38 -5.36 1.48 -5.34
CA MET A 38 -6.53 1.61 -4.47
C MET A 38 -6.30 0.71 -3.26
N VAL A 39 -6.30 1.30 -2.08
CA VAL A 39 -5.92 0.61 -0.86
C VAL A 39 -7.04 0.73 0.16
N ARG A 40 -7.33 -0.36 0.85
CA ARG A 40 -8.23 -0.35 1.99
C ARG A 40 -7.41 -0.46 3.26
N PHE A 41 -7.52 0.54 4.11
CA PHE A 41 -6.79 0.57 5.37
C PHE A 41 -7.53 -0.22 6.45
N SER A 42 -6.83 -0.47 7.54
CA SER A 42 -7.34 -1.34 8.60
C SER A 42 -8.61 -0.81 9.25
N ASP A 43 -8.85 0.50 9.15
CA ASP A 43 -10.08 1.08 9.69
C ASP A 43 -11.26 0.99 8.71
N GLY A 44 -11.06 0.37 7.56
CA GLY A 44 -12.10 0.24 6.55
C GLY A 44 -12.13 1.37 5.54
N HIS A 45 -11.26 2.33 5.68
CA HIS A 45 -11.20 3.46 4.79
C HIS A 45 -10.47 3.10 3.50
N GLU A 46 -11.02 3.47 2.36
CA GLU A 46 -10.40 3.21 1.06
C GLU A 46 -9.91 4.51 0.46
N SER A 47 -8.72 4.46 -0.12
CA SER A 47 -8.13 5.65 -0.69
C SER A 47 -7.19 5.29 -1.82
N LEU A 48 -7.03 6.21 -2.75
CA LEU A 48 -6.06 6.07 -3.83
C LEU A 48 -4.72 6.57 -3.32
N VAL A 49 -3.70 5.73 -3.43
CA VAL A 49 -2.40 5.99 -2.82
C VAL A 49 -1.33 6.06 -3.91
N TYR A 50 -0.49 7.08 -3.80
CA TYR A 50 0.70 7.23 -4.62
C TYR A 50 1.91 7.01 -3.71
N PRO A 51 2.41 5.77 -3.62
CA PRO A 51 3.48 5.48 -2.69
C PRO A 51 4.74 6.29 -3.00
N GLY A 52 5.38 6.75 -1.96
CA GLY A 52 6.63 7.45 -2.06
C GLY A 52 7.68 6.79 -1.20
N PRO A 53 8.73 7.52 -0.86
CA PRO A 53 9.82 6.94 -0.04
C PRO A 53 9.37 6.47 1.33
N ASP A 54 8.23 6.97 1.80
CA ASP A 54 7.73 6.59 3.12
C ASP A 54 6.85 5.35 3.07
N CYS A 55 6.71 4.74 1.91
CA CYS A 55 5.86 3.57 1.74
C CYS A 55 6.68 2.33 1.52
N LEU A 56 6.17 1.22 2.05
CA LEU A 56 6.78 -0.08 1.86
C LEU A 56 5.71 -1.05 1.41
N ILE A 57 6.01 -1.83 0.39
CA ILE A 57 5.10 -2.85 -0.12
C ILE A 57 5.55 -4.20 0.43
N GLU A 58 4.64 -4.85 1.12
CA GLU A 58 4.84 -6.22 1.59
C GLU A 58 4.09 -7.16 0.66
N GLN A 59 4.80 -7.96 -0.06
CA GLN A 59 4.20 -8.88 -1.02
C GLN A 59 3.65 -10.10 -0.29
N ARG A 60 2.39 -10.39 -0.56
CA ARG A 60 1.74 -11.56 0.01
C ARG A 60 1.74 -12.66 -1.01
N GLY A 61 1.88 -13.89 -0.54
CA GLY A 61 1.81 -15.04 -1.41
C GLY A 61 2.99 -15.18 -2.33
N SER A 62 4.03 -14.51 -2.06
CA SER A 62 5.22 -14.55 -2.88
C SER A 62 6.07 -15.78 -2.61
N SER A 63 5.71 -16.59 -1.80
CA SER A 63 6.50 -17.70 -1.44
C SER A 63 6.73 -18.71 -2.39
N ASP A 64 6.73 -18.72 -2.51
CA ASP A 64 6.87 -19.50 -2.95
C ASP A 64 7.32 -19.86 -2.85
#